data_20c27c077d161969ac1e2027f737df2f
#
_entry.id   20c27c077d161969ac1e2027f737df2f
#
_cell.length_a   1.000
_cell.length_b   1.000
_cell.length_c   1.000
_cell.angle_alpha   90.00
_cell.angle_beta   90.00
_cell.angle_gamma   90.00
#
_symmetry.space_group_name_H-M   'P 1'
#
loop_
_entity.id
_entity.type
_entity.pdbx_description
1 polymer ?
#
loop_
_entity_poly.entity_id
_entity_poly.type
_entity_poly.pdbx_seq_one_letter_code
_entity_poly.pdbx_strand_id
1 'polypeptide(L)'
;MFKILILSNGHGEDLSGSLIAKQFVKSGYSVHALPIVGMGNHYEKEKIKIIGKTKKFRTGGIGYNSFKGRLTEILGGEIFYLLKRLYLTFKIRKKYDYFFVVGDIVPVFFAWFCKKDFFTYLVAYSSHYEGKLKLPWPSKFFLISQKAKKIYTRDSLTACLLYTSPSPRD
;
A
#
# COMPACT_ATOMS: atom_id res chain seq x y z
N MET A 1 -3.47 13.90 19.40
CA MET A 1 -4.19 12.84 18.64
C MET A 1 -3.34 12.45 17.43
N PHE A 2 -2.89 11.22 17.37
CA PHE A 2 -2.06 10.76 16.23
C PHE A 2 -2.89 10.71 14.94
N LYS A 3 -2.24 11.13 13.85
CA LYS A 3 -2.83 11.15 12.50
C LYS A 3 -2.22 10.07 11.63
N ILE A 4 -3.05 9.20 11.11
CA ILE A 4 -2.63 8.06 10.25
C ILE A 4 -3.14 8.27 8.83
N LEU A 5 -2.27 8.07 7.84
CA LEU A 5 -2.65 7.99 6.44
C LEU A 5 -2.61 6.53 5.98
N ILE A 6 -3.74 6.02 5.51
CA ILE A 6 -3.79 4.68 4.91
C ILE A 6 -3.57 4.80 3.41
N LEU A 7 -2.61 4.02 2.91
CA LEU A 7 -2.30 3.89 1.48
C LEU A 7 -2.77 2.50 1.02
N SER A 8 -3.54 2.43 -0.05
CA SER A 8 -4.04 1.17 -0.64
C SER A 8 -3.96 1.20 -2.16
N ASN A 9 -3.96 0.03 -2.81
CA ASN A 9 -3.73 -0.09 -4.24
C ASN A 9 -4.72 -1.07 -4.90
N GLY A 10 -6.00 -0.77 -4.82
CA GLY A 10 -7.03 -1.56 -5.48
C GLY A 10 -8.24 -1.86 -4.61
N HIS A 11 -9.23 -2.49 -5.21
CA HIS A 11 -10.54 -2.66 -4.58
C HIS A 11 -10.52 -3.58 -3.34
N GLY A 12 -9.76 -4.69 -3.39
CA GLY A 12 -9.63 -5.61 -2.26
C GLY A 12 -8.82 -5.01 -1.12
N GLU A 13 -7.78 -4.27 -1.46
CA GLU A 13 -6.95 -3.55 -0.49
C GLU A 13 -7.72 -2.39 0.14
N ASP A 14 -8.58 -1.70 -0.62
CA ASP A 14 -9.45 -0.65 -0.10
C ASP A 14 -10.43 -1.20 0.94
N LEU A 15 -10.97 -2.41 0.72
CA LEU A 15 -11.83 -3.08 1.71
C LEU A 15 -11.05 -3.37 3.00
N SER A 16 -9.90 -4.03 2.89
CA SER A 16 -9.06 -4.34 4.06
C SER A 16 -8.61 -3.07 4.78
N GLY A 17 -8.20 -2.06 4.02
CA GLY A 17 -7.79 -0.76 4.54
C GLY A 17 -8.91 -0.02 5.24
N SER A 18 -10.13 -0.09 4.73
CA SER A 18 -11.30 0.58 5.36
C SER A 18 -11.67 -0.06 6.70
N LEU A 19 -11.58 -1.39 6.81
CA LEU A 19 -11.83 -2.10 8.06
C LEU A 19 -10.77 -1.76 9.11
N ILE A 20 -9.51 -1.68 8.73
CA ILE A 20 -8.41 -1.26 9.59
C ILE A 20 -8.60 0.20 10.00
N ALA A 21 -8.95 1.09 9.07
CA ALA A 21 -9.24 2.49 9.34
C ALA A 21 -10.33 2.65 10.40
N LYS A 22 -11.40 1.88 10.27
CA LYS A 22 -12.52 1.87 11.22
C LYS A 22 -12.05 1.54 12.64
N GLN A 23 -11.15 0.55 12.78
CA GLN A 23 -10.63 0.18 14.11
C GLN A 23 -9.72 1.28 14.68
N PHE A 24 -8.88 1.90 13.87
CA PHE A 24 -8.06 3.04 14.30
C PHE A 24 -8.94 4.22 14.76
N VAL A 25 -10.02 4.53 14.04
CA VAL A 25 -10.95 5.59 14.45
C VAL A 25 -11.62 5.25 15.79
N LYS A 26 -12.06 4.00 15.97
CA LYS A 26 -12.61 3.52 17.26
C LYS A 26 -11.60 3.63 18.41
N SER A 27 -10.32 3.48 18.12
CA SER A 27 -9.22 3.63 19.08
C SER A 27 -8.78 5.08 19.29
N GLY A 28 -9.50 6.05 18.76
CA GLY A 28 -9.24 7.47 18.97
C GLY A 28 -8.19 8.10 18.06
N TYR A 29 -7.78 7.44 16.98
CA TYR A 29 -6.86 8.02 15.99
C TYR A 29 -7.62 8.84 14.92
N SER A 30 -6.96 9.88 14.40
CA SER A 30 -7.44 10.58 13.20
C SER A 30 -6.94 9.86 11.96
N VAL A 31 -7.85 9.37 11.13
CA VAL A 31 -7.51 8.53 9.98
C VAL A 31 -8.02 9.14 8.69
N HIS A 32 -7.16 9.18 7.70
CA HIS A 32 -7.51 9.51 6.31
C HIS A 32 -7.02 8.38 5.39
N ALA A 33 -7.66 8.23 4.24
CA ALA A 33 -7.27 7.25 3.23
C ALA A 33 -6.78 7.95 1.95
N LEU A 34 -5.80 7.35 1.31
CA LEU A 34 -5.33 7.74 -0.01
C LEU A 34 -5.24 6.47 -0.88
N PRO A 35 -6.36 6.05 -1.50
CA PRO A 35 -6.32 4.99 -2.50
C PRO A 35 -5.43 5.43 -3.66
N ILE A 36 -4.38 4.68 -3.96
CA ILE A 36 -3.47 4.99 -5.09
C ILE A 36 -4.19 4.70 -6.39
N VAL A 37 -4.82 3.53 -6.47
CA VAL A 37 -5.70 3.09 -7.55
C VAL A 37 -7.04 2.70 -6.96
N GLY A 38 -8.11 2.87 -7.71
CA GLY A 38 -9.46 2.57 -7.24
C GLY A 38 -10.24 3.82 -6.83
N MET A 39 -11.52 3.65 -6.59
CA MET A 39 -12.43 4.75 -6.26
C MET A 39 -12.51 5.03 -4.74
N GLY A 40 -12.03 4.09 -3.92
CA GLY A 40 -12.09 4.25 -2.47
C GLY A 40 -13.47 4.07 -1.84
N ASN A 41 -14.45 3.51 -2.57
CA ASN A 41 -15.85 3.39 -2.12
C ASN A 41 -16.00 2.72 -0.74
N HIS A 42 -15.07 1.80 -0.40
CA HIS A 42 -15.10 1.13 0.91
C HIS A 42 -14.76 2.09 2.05
N TYR A 43 -13.86 3.04 1.83
CA TYR A 43 -13.56 4.09 2.81
C TYR A 43 -14.73 5.05 3.00
N GLU A 44 -15.43 5.41 1.91
CA GLU A 44 -16.62 6.29 1.98
C GLU A 44 -17.73 5.63 2.81
N LYS A 45 -17.98 4.33 2.61
CA LYS A 45 -18.96 3.57 3.41
C LYS A 45 -18.66 3.62 4.91
N GLU A 46 -17.38 3.59 5.28
CA GLU A 46 -16.94 3.68 6.68
C GLU A 46 -16.72 5.13 7.15
N LYS A 47 -17.15 6.12 6.36
CA LYS A 47 -17.01 7.56 6.63
C LYS A 47 -15.56 8.02 6.84
N ILE A 48 -14.61 7.35 6.21
CA ILE A 48 -13.19 7.71 6.23
C ILE A 48 -12.92 8.72 5.13
N LYS A 49 -12.33 9.84 5.47
CA LYS A 49 -12.01 10.91 4.52
C LYS A 49 -10.94 10.46 3.52
N ILE A 50 -11.29 10.52 2.23
CA ILE A 50 -10.36 10.25 1.13
C ILE A 50 -9.60 11.52 0.75
N ILE A 51 -8.30 11.39 0.55
CA ILE A 51 -7.43 12.48 0.15
C ILE A 51 -7.13 12.42 -1.36
N GLY A 52 -7.45 13.51 -2.05
CA GLY A 52 -7.24 13.68 -3.48
C GLY A 52 -8.30 13.02 -4.35
N LYS A 53 -8.20 13.23 -5.66
CA LYS A 53 -9.13 12.67 -6.65
C LYS A 53 -8.78 11.21 -6.92
N THR A 54 -9.75 10.34 -6.86
CA THR A 54 -9.61 8.91 -7.15
C THR A 54 -9.81 8.62 -8.65
N LYS A 55 -9.20 7.56 -9.15
CA LYS A 55 -9.36 7.10 -10.54
C LYS A 55 -9.37 5.59 -10.58
N LYS A 56 -10.33 5.02 -11.29
CA LYS A 56 -10.37 3.58 -11.57
C LYS A 56 -9.57 3.31 -12.85
N PHE A 57 -8.65 2.34 -12.80
CA PHE A 57 -7.93 1.87 -13.97
C PHE A 57 -8.69 0.73 -14.65
N ARG A 58 -8.55 0.63 -15.97
CA ARG A 58 -9.19 -0.43 -16.77
C ARG A 58 -8.68 -1.81 -16.39
N THR A 59 -7.44 -1.91 -15.94
CA THR A 59 -6.74 -3.14 -15.55
C THR A 59 -7.01 -3.58 -14.11
N GLY A 60 -7.75 -2.79 -13.32
CA GLY A 60 -8.10 -3.11 -11.92
C GLY A 60 -6.97 -2.95 -10.91
N GLY A 61 -5.72 -2.72 -11.34
CA GLY A 61 -4.53 -2.51 -10.49
C GLY A 61 -3.28 -2.37 -11.32
N ILE A 62 -2.17 -2.00 -10.68
CA ILE A 62 -0.86 -1.90 -11.33
C ILE A 62 -0.11 -3.20 -11.07
N GLY A 63 0.40 -3.84 -12.09
CA GLY A 63 1.21 -5.05 -11.92
C GLY A 63 0.85 -6.20 -12.86
N TYR A 64 0.19 -5.91 -13.97
CA TYR A 64 -0.07 -6.92 -14.99
C TYR A 64 1.21 -7.49 -15.58
N ASN A 65 1.34 -8.81 -15.59
CA ASN A 65 2.52 -9.53 -16.05
C ASN A 65 2.70 -9.55 -17.58
N SER A 66 1.82 -8.91 -18.37
CA SER A 66 1.90 -8.91 -19.83
C SER A 66 2.48 -7.60 -20.38
N PHE A 67 3.36 -7.72 -21.37
CA PHE A 67 3.99 -6.59 -22.07
C PHE A 67 2.94 -5.65 -22.72
N LYS A 68 1.86 -6.21 -23.25
CA LYS A 68 0.75 -5.43 -23.84
C LYS A 68 -0.02 -4.63 -22.79
N GLY A 69 -0.20 -5.17 -21.57
CA GLY A 69 -0.83 -4.45 -20.46
C GLY A 69 -0.01 -3.25 -20.01
N ARG A 70 1.31 -3.38 -19.92
CA ARG A 70 2.22 -2.27 -19.57
C ARG A 70 2.20 -1.13 -20.59
N LEU A 71 2.14 -1.46 -21.87
CA LEU A 71 2.07 -0.44 -22.94
C LEU A 71 0.75 0.34 -22.89
N THR A 72 -0.36 -0.34 -22.59
CA THR A 72 -1.69 0.28 -22.46
C THR A 72 -1.76 1.18 -21.21
N GLU A 73 -1.11 0.82 -20.12
CA GLU A 73 -0.99 1.63 -18.90
C GLU A 73 -0.19 2.92 -19.17
N ILE A 74 0.92 2.83 -19.93
CA ILE A 74 1.73 3.98 -20.30
C ILE A 74 0.93 4.95 -21.20
N LEU A 75 0.27 4.41 -22.23
CA LEU A 75 -0.53 5.18 -23.17
C LEU A 75 -1.81 5.77 -22.55
N GLY A 76 -2.35 5.14 -21.49
CA GLY A 76 -3.53 5.61 -20.76
C GLY A 76 -3.28 6.77 -19.80
N GLY A 77 -2.04 7.29 -19.71
CA GLY A 77 -1.68 8.35 -18.77
C GLY A 77 -1.67 7.90 -17.30
N GLU A 78 -1.62 6.59 -17.05
CA GLU A 78 -1.66 6.02 -15.70
C GLU A 78 -0.39 6.36 -14.93
N ILE A 79 0.77 6.34 -15.59
CA ILE A 79 2.06 6.75 -15.00
C ILE A 79 1.99 8.22 -14.54
N PHE A 80 1.42 9.09 -15.34
CA PHE A 80 1.30 10.51 -14.98
C PHE A 80 0.37 10.71 -13.78
N TYR A 81 -0.70 9.93 -13.71
CA TYR A 81 -1.58 9.90 -12.55
C TYR A 81 -0.84 9.41 -11.30
N LEU A 82 -0.04 8.34 -11.40
CA LEU A 82 0.74 7.82 -10.29
C LEU A 82 1.76 8.83 -9.77
N LEU A 83 2.47 9.51 -10.68
CA LEU A 83 3.41 10.56 -10.30
C LEU A 83 2.70 11.72 -9.57
N LYS A 84 1.50 12.11 -10.02
CA LYS A 84 0.67 13.09 -9.30
C LYS A 84 0.26 12.59 -7.91
N ARG A 85 -0.11 11.30 -7.79
CA ARG A 85 -0.45 10.69 -6.49
C ARG A 85 0.76 10.64 -5.56
N LEU A 86 1.92 10.25 -6.08
CA LEU A 86 3.18 10.24 -5.33
C LEU A 86 3.55 11.65 -4.85
N TYR A 87 3.49 12.63 -5.73
CA TYR A 87 3.73 14.03 -5.37
C TYR A 87 2.75 14.53 -4.31
N LEU A 88 1.46 14.23 -4.44
CA LEU A 88 0.46 14.57 -3.42
C LEU A 88 0.82 13.94 -2.07
N THR A 89 1.13 12.63 -2.05
CA THR A 89 1.53 11.90 -0.84
C THR A 89 2.75 12.56 -0.19
N PHE A 90 3.75 12.87 -0.99
CA PHE A 90 4.96 13.56 -0.53
C PHE A 90 4.64 14.96 0.06
N LYS A 91 3.79 15.74 -0.59
CA LYS A 91 3.38 17.07 -0.11
C LYS A 91 2.67 17.02 1.24
N ILE A 92 1.81 16.03 1.43
CA ILE A 92 0.99 15.93 2.66
C ILE A 92 1.66 15.12 3.78
N ARG A 93 2.80 14.44 3.54
CA ARG A 93 3.43 13.51 4.48
C ARG A 93 3.68 14.07 5.88
N LYS A 94 3.98 15.37 5.98
CA LYS A 94 4.23 16.04 7.26
C LYS A 94 2.99 16.22 8.13
N LYS A 95 1.78 16.05 7.55
CA LYS A 95 0.51 16.18 8.27
C LYS A 95 0.12 14.91 9.03
N TYR A 96 0.86 13.82 8.82
CA TYR A 96 0.59 12.51 9.41
C TYR A 96 1.78 12.04 10.23
N ASP A 97 1.51 11.34 11.33
CA ASP A 97 2.54 10.77 12.19
C ASP A 97 3.06 9.47 11.59
N TYR A 98 2.16 8.61 11.11
CA TYR A 98 2.47 7.32 10.51
C TYR A 98 1.70 7.09 9.21
N PHE A 99 2.28 6.26 8.35
CA PHE A 99 1.55 5.67 7.24
C PHE A 99 1.19 4.22 7.57
N PHE A 100 0.01 3.80 7.17
CA PHE A 100 -0.38 2.40 7.18
C PHE A 100 -0.64 1.96 5.74
N VAL A 101 0.13 0.97 5.29
CA VAL A 101 0.16 0.52 3.91
C VAL A 101 -0.61 -0.79 3.80
N VAL A 102 -1.53 -0.88 2.85
CA VAL A 102 -2.32 -2.08 2.58
C VAL A 102 -2.19 -2.45 1.12
N GLY A 103 -1.67 -3.62 0.84
CA GLY A 103 -1.60 -4.12 -0.54
C GLY A 103 -0.26 -4.72 -0.92
N ASP A 104 0.24 -4.29 -2.07
CA ASP A 104 1.45 -4.76 -2.72
C ASP A 104 2.63 -3.79 -2.56
N ILE A 105 3.60 -3.93 -3.47
CA ILE A 105 4.82 -3.11 -3.49
C ILE A 105 4.57 -1.63 -3.81
N VAL A 106 3.49 -1.29 -4.54
CA VAL A 106 3.27 0.09 -5.00
C VAL A 106 3.02 1.04 -3.82
N PRO A 107 2.05 0.78 -2.91
CA PRO A 107 1.86 1.63 -1.75
C PRO A 107 3.04 1.57 -0.76
N VAL A 108 3.77 0.46 -0.68
CA VAL A 108 5.01 0.36 0.10
C VAL A 108 6.07 1.33 -0.45
N PHE A 109 6.26 1.37 -1.77
CA PHE A 109 7.16 2.32 -2.43
C PHE A 109 6.77 3.78 -2.12
N PHE A 110 5.49 4.12 -2.15
CA PHE A 110 5.02 5.47 -1.82
C PHE A 110 5.42 5.87 -0.40
N ALA A 111 5.20 5.00 0.57
CA ALA A 111 5.55 5.25 1.96
C ALA A 111 7.07 5.41 2.15
N TRP A 112 7.85 4.51 1.53
CA TRP A 112 9.31 4.55 1.56
C TRP A 112 9.85 5.82 0.90
N PHE A 113 9.37 6.18 -0.30
CA PHE A 113 9.77 7.39 -1.02
C PHE A 113 9.50 8.67 -0.20
N CYS A 114 8.38 8.69 0.51
CA CYS A 114 8.04 9.80 1.40
C CYS A 114 8.92 9.89 2.65
N LYS A 115 9.85 8.94 2.87
CA LYS A 115 10.71 8.84 4.06
C LYS A 115 9.91 8.88 5.37
N LYS A 116 8.70 8.32 5.35
CA LYS A 116 7.78 8.28 6.49
C LYS A 116 7.84 6.91 7.15
N ASP A 117 7.77 6.87 8.47
CA ASP A 117 7.62 5.62 9.21
C ASP A 117 6.28 4.98 8.86
N PHE A 118 6.28 3.70 8.53
CA PHE A 118 5.08 3.01 8.09
C PHE A 118 4.97 1.58 8.64
N PHE A 119 3.74 1.17 8.77
CA PHE A 119 3.32 -0.22 9.00
C PHE A 119 2.73 -0.73 7.69
N THR A 120 2.95 -2.00 7.36
CA THR A 120 2.38 -2.55 6.14
C THR A 120 1.65 -3.86 6.38
N TYR A 121 0.52 -4.04 5.72
CA TYR A 121 -0.22 -5.29 5.61
C TYR A 121 -0.14 -5.77 4.16
N LEU A 122 0.67 -6.80 3.93
CA LEU A 122 0.90 -7.40 2.62
C LEU A 122 -0.24 -8.36 2.27
N VAL A 123 -1.27 -7.86 1.60
CA VAL A 123 -2.44 -8.65 1.20
C VAL A 123 -2.19 -9.46 -0.07
N ALA A 124 -1.39 -8.91 -0.98
CA ALA A 124 -1.17 -9.47 -2.32
C ALA A 124 -0.29 -10.73 -2.33
N TYR A 125 0.44 -11.00 -1.26
CA TYR A 125 1.39 -12.11 -1.20
C TYR A 125 0.94 -13.15 -0.16
N SER A 126 0.83 -14.39 -0.60
CA SER A 126 0.51 -15.52 0.28
C SER A 126 1.32 -16.75 -0.13
N SER A 127 2.24 -17.15 0.72
CA SER A 127 3.07 -18.33 0.50
C SER A 127 2.28 -19.62 0.64
N HIS A 128 1.15 -19.59 1.33
CA HIS A 128 0.25 -20.74 1.47
C HIS A 128 -0.35 -21.15 0.12
N TYR A 129 -0.68 -20.18 -0.74
CA TYR A 129 -1.26 -20.43 -2.06
C TYR A 129 -0.22 -20.53 -3.18
N GLU A 130 0.91 -19.82 -3.05
CA GLU A 130 1.93 -19.70 -4.10
C GLU A 130 3.14 -20.60 -3.87
N GLY A 131 3.23 -21.31 -2.73
CA GLY A 131 4.31 -22.21 -2.32
C GLY A 131 5.56 -21.47 -1.85
N LYS A 132 6.25 -20.74 -2.71
CA LYS A 132 7.42 -19.90 -2.36
C LYS A 132 7.04 -18.41 -2.35
N LEU A 133 7.48 -17.69 -1.34
CA LEU A 133 7.34 -16.25 -1.29
C LEU A 133 8.16 -15.60 -2.42
N LYS A 134 7.49 -15.19 -3.50
CA LYS A 134 8.09 -14.50 -4.63
C LYS A 134 7.88 -13.00 -4.49
N LEU A 135 8.67 -12.37 -3.62
CA LEU A 135 8.69 -10.91 -3.58
C LEU A 135 9.50 -10.39 -4.78
N PRO A 136 8.97 -9.43 -5.54
CA PRO A 136 9.76 -8.71 -6.54
C PRO A 136 11.02 -8.13 -5.89
N TRP A 137 12.15 -8.17 -6.58
CA TRP A 137 13.43 -7.70 -6.04
C TRP A 137 13.37 -6.33 -5.34
N PRO A 138 12.69 -5.30 -5.87
CA PRO A 138 12.60 -4.01 -5.18
C PRO A 138 11.82 -4.07 -3.87
N SER A 139 10.90 -5.03 -3.70
CA SER A 139 10.06 -5.14 -2.50
C SER A 139 10.89 -5.40 -1.25
N LYS A 140 11.86 -6.30 -1.34
CA LYS A 140 12.75 -6.60 -0.21
C LYS A 140 13.47 -5.34 0.27
N PHE A 141 14.02 -4.56 -0.65
CA PHE A 141 14.74 -3.34 -0.33
C PHE A 141 13.87 -2.33 0.45
N PHE A 142 12.62 -2.13 0.04
CA PHE A 142 11.72 -1.19 0.72
C PHE A 142 11.25 -1.70 2.08
N LEU A 143 11.01 -3.00 2.19
CA LEU A 143 10.51 -3.63 3.43
C LEU A 143 11.61 -3.77 4.51
N ILE A 144 12.88 -3.92 4.12
CA ILE A 144 14.03 -3.98 5.04
C ILE A 144 14.42 -2.58 5.53
N SER A 145 13.89 -1.51 4.93
CA SER A 145 14.23 -0.15 5.32
C SER A 145 13.87 0.13 6.78
N GLN A 146 14.66 0.94 7.45
CA GLN A 146 14.38 1.38 8.84
C GLN A 146 13.02 2.10 8.99
N LYS A 147 12.39 2.48 7.88
CA LYS A 147 11.07 3.13 7.85
C LYS A 147 9.92 2.15 7.97
N ALA A 148 10.11 0.89 7.57
CA ALA A 148 9.15 -0.18 7.78
C ALA A 148 9.21 -0.65 9.25
N LYS A 149 8.28 -0.22 10.08
CA LYS A 149 8.28 -0.52 11.52
C LYS A 149 7.78 -1.92 11.81
N LYS A 150 6.75 -2.36 11.10
CA LYS A 150 6.21 -3.71 11.24
C LYS A 150 5.51 -4.14 9.95
N ILE A 151 5.69 -5.41 9.62
CA ILE A 151 5.10 -6.04 8.45
C ILE A 151 4.09 -7.08 8.94
N TYR A 152 2.85 -6.93 8.53
CA TYR A 152 1.78 -7.90 8.74
C TYR A 152 1.57 -8.65 7.44
N THR A 153 1.31 -9.94 7.54
CA THR A 153 1.06 -10.80 6.38
C THR A 153 -0.29 -11.49 6.52
N ARG A 154 -0.75 -12.04 5.42
CA ARG A 154 -2.04 -12.72 5.36
C ARG A 154 -2.02 -14.08 6.07
N ASP A 155 -0.87 -14.74 6.11
CA ASP A 155 -0.70 -16.04 6.72
C ASP A 155 0.65 -16.15 7.45
N SER A 156 0.72 -17.12 8.37
CA SER A 156 1.90 -17.36 9.22
C SER A 156 3.10 -17.85 8.44
N LEU A 157 2.90 -18.62 7.37
CA LEU A 157 3.97 -19.12 6.51
C LEU A 157 4.68 -17.99 5.80
N THR A 158 3.92 -17.02 5.25
CA THR A 158 4.48 -15.82 4.64
C THR A 158 5.23 -14.96 5.65
N ALA A 159 4.72 -14.84 6.89
CA ALA A 159 5.42 -14.15 7.97
C ALA A 159 6.76 -14.85 8.27
N CYS A 160 6.73 -16.16 8.45
CA CYS A 160 7.94 -16.95 8.72
C CYS A 160 8.99 -16.73 7.64
N LEU A 161 8.63 -16.89 6.36
CA LEU A 161 9.55 -16.72 5.24
C LEU A 161 10.10 -15.29 5.10
N LEU A 162 9.35 -14.27 5.48
CA LEU A 162 9.82 -12.89 5.49
C LEU A 162 10.85 -12.63 6.57
N TYR A 163 10.63 -13.15 7.77
CA TYR A 163 11.50 -12.90 8.92
C TYR A 163 12.68 -13.85 9.03
N THR A 164 12.61 -15.04 8.41
CA THR A 164 13.71 -16.03 8.38
C THR A 164 14.60 -15.92 7.16
N SER A 165 14.24 -15.13 6.14
CA SER A 165 15.16 -14.84 5.03
C SER A 165 16.38 -14.10 5.57
N PRO A 166 17.62 -14.52 5.21
CA PRO A 166 18.83 -13.84 5.67
C PRO A 166 18.73 -12.36 5.39
N SER A 167 18.90 -11.56 6.43
CA SER A 167 18.98 -10.11 6.30
C SER A 167 20.24 -9.79 5.50
N PRO A 168 20.20 -8.83 4.56
CA PRO A 168 21.44 -8.33 3.94
C PRO A 168 22.38 -7.63 4.93
N ARG A 169 22.09 -7.71 6.23
CA ARG A 169 22.90 -7.13 7.31
C ARG A 169 23.72 -8.17 8.08
N ASP A 170 23.59 -9.48 7.74
CA ASP A 170 24.37 -10.56 8.33
C ASP A 170 25.59 -10.89 7.46
#